data_33d29f68bddaedfb97aaf8779b20926a
#
_entry.id   33d29f68bddaedfb97aaf8779b20926a
#
_cell.length_a   1.000
_cell.length_b   1.000
_cell.length_c   1.000
_cell.angle_alpha   90.00
_cell.angle_beta   90.00
_cell.angle_gamma   90.00
#
_symmetry.space_group_name_H-M   'P 1'
#
loop_
_entity.id
_entity.type
_entity.pdbx_description
1 polymer ?
#
loop_
_entity_poly.entity_id
_entity_poly.type
_entity_poly.pdbx_seq_one_letter_code
_entity_poly.pdbx_strand_id
1 'polypeptide(L)'
;MLGILHLVSSPRVFVARLNGMSVFDPIGDEVGRVRDVVVTLTGRGAQHGPRVIGLVVEVPGRRRVFVPITRVTSIDAGQVITTGLVNMRRFQQRPGETLVVGELFDRRVTVDEDGEPVPAVIEDIAMDQQRSGDWRLTKLFVRKGVEAGSSRGLRLRRRRGETVLVDPEDVDGLQEAGPAQAATALLEAYEDLKPQDLAEAIHDLTPKRRAEVADALDDETLADVLEELPDDDRLEILTHLPTDRAADILEVMQPDDATDLLSDLPAATQEELLQLMEPDEAADIRRLLTYDEDTAGGLMTTEPIILGPEASIAEALALVRREEVHPAIASLVFVTRPPHETPTGRLLGSVHIQRLLREPPHQPVGSILDPDVDPLSPEAPLGEVTRALATYNLVALPVTDPEGRLVGAVTVDDVLDHILPDDWREDRDNVTEVADV
;
A
#
# COMPACT_ATOMS: atom_id res chain seq x y z
N MET A 1 -31.22 7.06 -57.47
CA MET A 1 -30.59 6.08 -56.61
C MET A 1 -29.55 6.79 -55.78
N LEU A 2 -29.98 7.38 -54.62
CA LEU A 2 -29.08 8.05 -53.70
C LEU A 2 -28.52 7.02 -52.74
N GLY A 3 -27.21 6.80 -52.83
CA GLY A 3 -26.50 5.99 -51.85
C GLY A 3 -26.38 6.73 -50.53
N ILE A 4 -27.03 6.20 -49.51
CA ILE A 4 -26.86 6.60 -48.09
C ILE A 4 -25.49 6.08 -47.65
N LEU A 5 -24.47 6.95 -47.65
CA LEU A 5 -23.23 6.70 -46.91
C LEU A 5 -23.59 6.67 -45.41
N HIS A 6 -23.70 5.48 -44.84
CA HIS A 6 -23.61 5.32 -43.42
C HIS A 6 -22.22 5.76 -42.97
N LEU A 7 -22.13 6.96 -42.39
CA LEU A 7 -21.02 7.35 -41.54
C LEU A 7 -21.04 6.40 -40.32
N VAL A 8 -20.29 5.32 -40.40
CA VAL A 8 -19.97 4.52 -39.20
C VAL A 8 -19.03 5.40 -38.39
N SER A 9 -19.62 6.15 -37.46
CA SER A 9 -18.87 6.78 -36.40
C SER A 9 -18.28 5.65 -35.55
N SER A 10 -16.95 5.53 -35.52
CA SER A 10 -16.31 4.58 -34.59
C SER A 10 -16.79 4.89 -33.19
N PRO A 11 -17.12 3.86 -32.37
CA PRO A 11 -17.66 4.09 -31.06
C PRO A 11 -16.61 4.83 -30.19
N ARG A 12 -17.03 5.92 -29.60
CA ARG A 12 -16.25 6.63 -28.59
C ARG A 12 -16.16 5.77 -27.33
N VAL A 13 -14.94 5.56 -26.83
CA VAL A 13 -14.66 4.76 -25.66
C VAL A 13 -14.11 5.66 -24.55
N PHE A 14 -14.74 5.65 -23.39
CA PHE A 14 -14.25 6.32 -22.19
C PHE A 14 -13.31 5.38 -21.43
N VAL A 15 -12.17 5.90 -20.94
CA VAL A 15 -11.12 5.10 -20.31
C VAL A 15 -11.59 4.54 -18.96
N ALA A 16 -12.35 5.31 -18.17
CA ALA A 16 -12.93 4.79 -16.92
C ALA A 16 -13.80 3.54 -17.14
N ARG A 17 -14.45 3.43 -18.31
CA ARG A 17 -15.23 2.23 -18.65
C ARG A 17 -14.35 1.05 -19.10
N LEU A 18 -13.15 1.33 -19.63
CA LEU A 18 -12.20 0.30 -20.04
C LEU A 18 -11.55 -0.37 -18.85
N ASN A 19 -11.31 0.38 -17.78
CA ASN A 19 -10.71 -0.15 -16.58
C ASN A 19 -11.56 -1.29 -16.01
N GLY A 20 -10.95 -2.45 -15.75
CA GLY A 20 -11.62 -3.67 -15.29
C GLY A 20 -12.26 -4.53 -16.38
N MET A 21 -12.31 -4.07 -17.67
CA MET A 21 -12.84 -4.89 -18.75
C MET A 21 -11.98 -6.12 -19.01
N SER A 22 -12.62 -7.29 -19.18
CA SER A 22 -11.96 -8.52 -19.58
C SER A 22 -11.37 -8.43 -20.98
N VAL A 23 -10.17 -8.96 -21.16
CA VAL A 23 -9.45 -9.05 -22.42
C VAL A 23 -9.44 -10.49 -22.89
N PHE A 24 -9.88 -10.72 -24.12
CA PHE A 24 -9.95 -12.04 -24.74
C PHE A 24 -8.98 -12.16 -25.91
N ASP A 25 -8.44 -13.34 -26.07
CA ASP A 25 -7.68 -13.71 -27.24
C ASP A 25 -8.60 -14.08 -28.43
N PRO A 26 -8.08 -14.37 -29.64
CA PRO A 26 -8.89 -14.71 -30.81
C PRO A 26 -9.64 -16.04 -30.68
N ILE A 27 -9.28 -16.90 -29.72
CA ILE A 27 -9.90 -18.21 -29.49
C ILE A 27 -11.02 -18.12 -28.47
N GLY A 28 -11.09 -16.99 -27.76
CA GLY A 28 -12.10 -16.71 -26.75
C GLY A 28 -11.65 -17.01 -25.32
N ASP A 29 -10.37 -17.28 -25.11
CA ASP A 29 -9.79 -17.44 -23.77
C ASP A 29 -9.55 -16.07 -23.13
N GLU A 30 -9.87 -15.93 -21.84
CA GLU A 30 -9.63 -14.70 -21.07
C GLU A 30 -8.13 -14.57 -20.78
N VAL A 31 -7.54 -13.51 -21.27
CA VAL A 31 -6.11 -13.18 -21.08
C VAL A 31 -5.89 -12.45 -19.76
N GLY A 32 -6.88 -11.65 -19.33
CA GLY A 32 -6.80 -10.81 -18.15
C GLY A 32 -7.74 -9.62 -18.22
N ARG A 33 -7.48 -8.56 -17.45
CA ARG A 33 -8.32 -7.36 -17.37
C ARG A 33 -7.53 -6.10 -17.66
N VAL A 34 -8.16 -5.12 -18.33
CA VAL A 34 -7.55 -3.81 -18.58
C VAL A 34 -7.40 -3.08 -17.25
N ARG A 35 -6.20 -2.55 -16.98
CA ARG A 35 -5.91 -1.69 -15.83
C ARG A 35 -5.60 -0.25 -16.22
N ASP A 36 -4.98 -0.02 -17.38
CA ASP A 36 -4.67 1.33 -17.82
C ASP A 36 -4.57 1.43 -19.35
N VAL A 37 -4.52 2.66 -19.84
CA VAL A 37 -4.30 3.01 -21.26
C VAL A 37 -3.00 3.80 -21.37
N VAL A 38 -2.07 3.34 -22.19
CA VAL A 38 -0.78 3.99 -22.41
C VAL A 38 -0.87 4.94 -23.59
N VAL A 39 -0.49 6.20 -23.38
CA VAL A 39 -0.50 7.26 -24.40
C VAL A 39 0.85 7.93 -24.53
N THR A 40 1.07 8.61 -25.63
CA THR A 40 2.17 9.57 -25.79
C THR A 40 1.59 10.97 -25.94
N LEU A 41 1.98 11.87 -25.01
CA LEU A 41 1.54 13.28 -25.01
C LEU A 41 2.35 14.13 -26.00
N THR A 42 3.59 13.70 -26.34
CA THR A 42 4.51 14.37 -27.24
C THR A 42 4.62 13.64 -28.59
N GLY A 43 4.43 14.33 -29.68
CA GLY A 43 4.61 13.77 -31.04
C GLY A 43 4.35 14.78 -32.16
N ARG A 44 4.96 14.57 -33.32
CA ARG A 44 4.65 15.34 -34.56
C ARG A 44 3.17 15.10 -34.89
N GLY A 45 2.32 16.09 -34.62
CA GLY A 45 0.88 16.06 -34.89
C GLY A 45 0.01 16.46 -33.68
N ALA A 46 0.49 17.36 -32.82
CA ALA A 46 -0.26 17.94 -31.71
C ALA A 46 -1.64 18.53 -32.10
N GLN A 47 -1.88 18.75 -33.38
CA GLN A 47 -3.18 19.22 -33.93
C GLN A 47 -4.29 18.14 -33.90
N HIS A 48 -4.05 16.92 -33.38
CA HIS A 48 -5.03 15.81 -33.42
C HIS A 48 -5.14 15.05 -32.08
N GLY A 49 -4.69 15.61 -31.00
CA GLY A 49 -4.72 15.00 -29.64
C GLY A 49 -3.65 13.89 -29.39
N PRO A 50 -3.42 13.51 -28.13
CA PRO A 50 -2.47 12.47 -27.74
C PRO A 50 -2.77 11.12 -28.39
N ARG A 51 -1.70 10.34 -28.71
CA ARG A 51 -1.83 9.04 -29.37
C ARG A 51 -1.87 7.92 -28.33
N VAL A 52 -2.84 7.03 -28.43
CA VAL A 52 -2.89 5.78 -27.66
C VAL A 52 -1.94 4.76 -28.31
N ILE A 53 -1.05 4.18 -27.51
CA ILE A 53 -0.06 3.19 -27.97
C ILE A 53 -0.39 1.77 -27.53
N GLY A 54 -1.11 1.59 -26.41
CA GLY A 54 -1.51 0.27 -25.94
C GLY A 54 -2.33 0.30 -24.67
N LEU A 55 -2.59 -0.89 -24.16
CA LEU A 55 -3.28 -1.13 -22.90
C LEU A 55 -2.33 -1.82 -21.93
N VAL A 56 -2.43 -1.51 -20.67
CA VAL A 56 -1.88 -2.32 -19.57
C VAL A 56 -2.95 -3.32 -19.17
N VAL A 57 -2.63 -4.59 -19.26
CA VAL A 57 -3.54 -5.69 -18.95
C VAL A 57 -2.96 -6.49 -17.79
N GLU A 58 -3.73 -6.67 -16.76
CA GLU A 58 -3.39 -7.56 -15.67
C GLU A 58 -3.82 -8.98 -16.04
N VAL A 59 -2.85 -9.89 -16.01
CA VAL A 59 -3.05 -11.32 -16.30
C VAL A 59 -3.08 -12.11 -15.00
N PRO A 60 -3.55 -13.37 -15.00
CA PRO A 60 -3.52 -14.22 -13.82
C PRO A 60 -2.14 -14.22 -13.13
N GLY A 61 -2.11 -14.12 -11.79
CA GLY A 61 -0.92 -13.84 -11.00
C GLY A 61 -0.57 -12.34 -10.95
N ARG A 62 -1.58 -11.48 -11.09
CA ARG A 62 -1.52 -9.99 -10.99
C ARG A 62 -0.41 -9.30 -11.79
N ARG A 63 0.23 -10.02 -12.68
CA ARG A 63 1.29 -9.47 -13.51
C ARG A 63 0.73 -8.54 -14.59
N ARG A 64 1.16 -7.30 -14.62
CA ARG A 64 0.79 -6.31 -15.64
C ARG A 64 1.63 -6.52 -16.90
N VAL A 65 0.97 -6.63 -18.05
CA VAL A 65 1.61 -6.82 -19.36
C VAL A 65 1.13 -5.75 -20.33
N PHE A 66 1.98 -5.43 -21.33
CA PHE A 66 1.63 -4.44 -22.34
C PHE A 66 1.00 -5.09 -23.59
N VAL A 67 -0.18 -4.65 -23.95
CA VAL A 67 -0.87 -5.03 -25.17
C VAL A 67 -0.89 -3.84 -26.13
N PRO A 68 -0.13 -3.89 -27.24
CA PRO A 68 -0.13 -2.80 -28.24
C PRO A 68 -1.54 -2.57 -28.78
N ILE A 69 -1.95 -1.31 -28.91
CA ILE A 69 -3.30 -0.95 -29.43
C ILE A 69 -3.55 -1.51 -30.83
N THR A 70 -2.50 -1.72 -31.61
CA THR A 70 -2.58 -2.34 -32.95
C THR A 70 -3.00 -3.81 -32.93
N ARG A 71 -2.94 -4.45 -31.75
CA ARG A 71 -3.43 -5.82 -31.55
C ARG A 71 -4.87 -5.87 -31.03
N VAL A 72 -5.45 -4.75 -30.68
CA VAL A 72 -6.85 -4.65 -30.26
C VAL A 72 -7.72 -4.58 -31.52
N THR A 73 -8.56 -5.57 -31.71
CA THR A 73 -9.47 -5.68 -32.88
C THR A 73 -10.83 -5.07 -32.60
N SER A 74 -11.32 -5.19 -31.36
CA SER A 74 -12.63 -4.68 -30.98
C SER A 74 -12.60 -4.28 -29.51
N ILE A 75 -13.28 -3.18 -29.20
CA ILE A 75 -13.65 -2.74 -27.86
C ILE A 75 -15.15 -2.60 -27.87
N ASP A 76 -15.86 -3.58 -27.33
CA ASP A 76 -17.31 -3.64 -27.30
C ASP A 76 -17.86 -3.70 -25.86
N ALA A 77 -19.17 -3.75 -25.72
CA ALA A 77 -19.93 -3.64 -24.49
C ALA A 77 -19.51 -4.61 -23.35
N GLY A 78 -18.31 -4.42 -22.80
CA GLY A 78 -17.81 -5.16 -21.64
C GLY A 78 -16.60 -6.06 -21.89
N GLN A 79 -16.05 -6.06 -23.11
CA GLN A 79 -14.87 -6.87 -23.42
C GLN A 79 -13.96 -6.21 -24.45
N VAL A 80 -12.67 -6.55 -24.38
CA VAL A 80 -11.64 -6.20 -25.36
C VAL A 80 -11.18 -7.45 -26.06
N ILE A 81 -11.17 -7.47 -27.39
CA ILE A 81 -10.71 -8.61 -28.19
C ILE A 81 -9.36 -8.26 -28.82
N THR A 82 -8.40 -9.14 -28.67
CA THR A 82 -7.04 -8.96 -29.20
C THR A 82 -6.72 -9.94 -30.32
N THR A 83 -5.64 -9.67 -31.08
CA THR A 83 -5.09 -10.59 -32.07
C THR A 83 -3.72 -11.12 -31.66
N GLY A 84 -3.51 -12.42 -31.88
CA GLY A 84 -2.22 -13.07 -31.65
C GLY A 84 -1.89 -13.26 -30.17
N LEU A 85 -0.73 -13.84 -29.92
CA LEU A 85 -0.24 -14.11 -28.55
C LEU A 85 0.15 -12.80 -27.86
N VAL A 86 -0.35 -12.60 -26.65
CA VAL A 86 0.04 -11.50 -25.77
C VAL A 86 1.46 -11.77 -25.23
N ASN A 87 2.32 -10.75 -25.24
CA ASN A 87 3.66 -10.87 -24.66
C ASN A 87 3.54 -10.81 -23.13
N MET A 88 3.88 -11.88 -22.44
CA MET A 88 3.76 -12.03 -21.00
C MET A 88 4.91 -11.38 -20.21
N ARG A 89 5.72 -10.52 -20.83
CA ARG A 89 6.73 -9.74 -20.10
C ARG A 89 6.07 -8.67 -19.25
N ARG A 90 6.56 -8.49 -18.01
CA ARG A 90 6.10 -7.42 -17.09
C ARG A 90 6.17 -6.09 -17.82
N PHE A 91 5.11 -5.30 -17.69
CA PHE A 91 5.06 -3.96 -18.25
C PHE A 91 6.06 -3.05 -17.53
N GLN A 92 6.82 -2.30 -18.29
CA GLN A 92 7.68 -1.22 -17.78
C GLN A 92 7.40 0.03 -18.62
N GLN A 93 6.99 1.09 -17.94
CA GLN A 93 6.71 2.36 -18.57
C GLN A 93 8.02 2.97 -19.14
N ARG A 94 7.99 3.43 -20.37
CA ARG A 94 9.15 4.03 -21.04
C ARG A 94 9.12 5.55 -20.93
N PRO A 95 10.27 6.24 -21.02
CA PRO A 95 10.30 7.69 -21.11
C PRO A 95 9.42 8.21 -22.24
N GLY A 96 8.51 9.16 -21.94
CA GLY A 96 7.54 9.73 -22.89
C GLY A 96 6.23 8.96 -23.03
N GLU A 97 6.07 7.84 -22.37
CA GLU A 97 4.78 7.17 -22.18
C GLU A 97 4.08 7.76 -20.95
N THR A 98 2.77 7.90 -21.01
CA THR A 98 1.92 8.40 -19.92
C THR A 98 0.75 7.46 -19.75
N LEU A 99 0.43 7.13 -18.50
CA LEU A 99 -0.69 6.30 -18.13
C LEU A 99 -1.94 7.17 -17.91
N VAL A 100 -3.04 6.78 -18.52
CA VAL A 100 -4.25 7.61 -18.46
C VAL A 100 -4.90 7.55 -17.10
N VAL A 101 -5.10 6.34 -16.54
CA VAL A 101 -5.71 6.18 -15.22
C VAL A 101 -4.72 6.59 -14.14
N GLY A 102 -3.47 6.12 -14.21
CA GLY A 102 -2.44 6.36 -13.20
C GLY A 102 -1.89 7.78 -13.17
N GLU A 103 -1.92 8.54 -14.28
CA GLU A 103 -1.24 9.83 -14.34
C GLU A 103 -2.11 11.00 -14.83
N LEU A 104 -3.19 10.74 -15.59
CA LEU A 104 -4.04 11.81 -16.12
C LEU A 104 -5.36 11.99 -15.36
N PHE A 105 -5.93 10.93 -14.76
CA PHE A 105 -7.10 11.08 -13.91
C PHE A 105 -6.74 11.88 -12.65
N ASP A 106 -7.70 12.61 -12.14
CA ASP A 106 -7.59 13.53 -11.01
C ASP A 106 -6.51 14.63 -11.17
N ARG A 107 -5.88 14.73 -12.35
CA ARG A 107 -4.92 15.79 -12.66
C ARG A 107 -5.60 17.15 -12.70
N ARG A 108 -5.01 18.13 -12.00
CA ARG A 108 -5.39 19.54 -12.09
C ARG A 108 -4.84 20.12 -13.38
N VAL A 109 -5.72 20.72 -14.17
CA VAL A 109 -5.41 21.33 -15.45
C VAL A 109 -6.09 22.69 -15.54
N THR A 110 -5.70 23.48 -16.53
CA THR A 110 -6.37 24.75 -16.86
C THR A 110 -7.07 24.61 -18.20
N VAL A 111 -8.35 24.95 -18.23
CA VAL A 111 -9.16 24.96 -19.46
C VAL A 111 -9.30 26.39 -19.92
N ASP A 112 -9.04 26.63 -21.20
CA ASP A 112 -9.35 27.94 -21.83
C ASP A 112 -10.86 28.03 -22.09
N GLU A 113 -11.52 28.99 -21.47
CA GLU A 113 -12.92 29.31 -21.71
C GLU A 113 -13.04 30.75 -22.14
N ASP A 114 -13.29 30.97 -23.43
CA ASP A 114 -13.41 32.31 -24.05
C ASP A 114 -12.17 33.22 -23.79
N GLY A 115 -10.99 32.66 -23.62
CA GLY A 115 -9.74 33.39 -23.35
C GLY A 115 -9.46 33.60 -21.86
N GLU A 116 -10.26 33.04 -20.95
CA GLU A 116 -10.00 33.03 -19.52
C GLU A 116 -9.56 31.62 -19.05
N PRO A 117 -8.44 31.51 -18.32
CA PRO A 117 -7.97 30.23 -17.79
C PRO A 117 -8.81 29.81 -16.57
N VAL A 118 -9.54 28.70 -16.69
CA VAL A 118 -10.38 28.16 -15.61
C VAL A 118 -9.74 26.88 -15.05
N PRO A 119 -9.47 26.81 -13.72
CA PRO A 119 -8.94 25.58 -13.12
C PRO A 119 -9.99 24.47 -13.16
N ALA A 120 -9.54 23.27 -13.53
CA ALA A 120 -10.36 22.08 -13.63
C ALA A 120 -9.58 20.82 -13.25
N VAL A 121 -10.31 19.72 -13.02
CA VAL A 121 -9.75 18.38 -12.71
C VAL A 121 -10.26 17.40 -13.77
N ILE A 122 -9.38 16.55 -14.28
CA ILE A 122 -9.73 15.50 -15.24
C ILE A 122 -10.41 14.35 -14.50
N GLU A 123 -11.63 13.99 -14.92
CA GLU A 123 -12.39 12.87 -14.34
C GLU A 123 -12.43 11.63 -15.23
N ASP A 124 -12.43 11.83 -16.54
CA ASP A 124 -12.40 10.76 -17.51
C ASP A 124 -11.87 11.26 -18.86
N ILE A 125 -11.44 10.36 -19.69
CA ILE A 125 -10.87 10.66 -20.99
C ILE A 125 -11.50 9.77 -22.06
N ALA A 126 -11.95 10.37 -23.16
CA ALA A 126 -12.47 9.65 -24.30
C ALA A 126 -11.41 9.43 -25.36
N MET A 127 -11.37 8.22 -25.91
CA MET A 127 -10.55 7.86 -27.04
C MET A 127 -11.40 7.37 -28.21
N ASP A 128 -10.99 7.75 -29.40
CA ASP A 128 -11.67 7.37 -30.65
C ASP A 128 -10.66 6.80 -31.65
N GLN A 129 -11.09 5.80 -32.43
CA GLN A 129 -10.29 5.29 -33.51
C GLN A 129 -10.44 6.22 -34.75
N GLN A 130 -9.33 6.74 -35.24
CA GLN A 130 -9.27 7.61 -36.38
C GLN A 130 -9.42 6.79 -37.69
N ARG A 131 -9.75 7.47 -38.79
CA ARG A 131 -9.84 6.83 -40.11
C ARG A 131 -8.53 6.18 -40.59
N SER A 132 -7.41 6.59 -40.03
CA SER A 132 -6.09 5.97 -40.23
C SER A 132 -5.91 4.64 -39.56
N GLY A 133 -6.81 4.27 -38.63
CA GLY A 133 -6.69 3.13 -37.76
C GLY A 133 -6.02 3.43 -36.40
N ASP A 134 -5.44 4.63 -36.26
CA ASP A 134 -4.81 5.07 -35.00
C ASP A 134 -5.86 5.41 -33.95
N TRP A 135 -5.59 5.10 -32.72
CA TRP A 135 -6.39 5.53 -31.57
C TRP A 135 -5.82 6.81 -30.96
N ARG A 136 -6.68 7.77 -30.63
CA ARG A 136 -6.29 9.05 -30.04
C ARG A 136 -7.23 9.45 -28.93
N LEU A 137 -6.70 10.21 -27.94
CA LEU A 137 -7.54 10.91 -26.98
C LEU A 137 -8.22 12.08 -27.70
N THR A 138 -9.54 12.14 -27.63
CA THR A 138 -10.34 13.11 -28.40
C THR A 138 -11.12 14.07 -27.53
N LYS A 139 -11.47 13.68 -26.33
CA LYS A 139 -12.16 14.53 -25.37
C LYS A 139 -11.69 14.24 -23.95
N LEU A 140 -11.62 15.28 -23.14
CA LEU A 140 -11.39 15.21 -21.71
C LEU A 140 -12.70 15.58 -21.02
N PHE A 141 -13.13 14.75 -20.07
CA PHE A 141 -14.23 15.04 -19.18
C PHE A 141 -13.65 15.68 -17.93
N VAL A 142 -13.85 16.98 -17.76
CA VAL A 142 -13.25 17.77 -16.70
C VAL A 142 -14.31 18.41 -15.82
N ARG A 143 -14.00 18.56 -14.52
CA ARG A 143 -14.83 19.30 -13.57
C ARG A 143 -14.19 20.64 -13.28
N LYS A 144 -14.91 21.72 -13.53
CA LYS A 144 -14.52 23.11 -13.28
C LYS A 144 -14.82 23.53 -11.82
N GLY A 145 -14.11 24.54 -11.32
CA GLY A 145 -14.42 25.20 -10.06
C GLY A 145 -13.93 24.47 -8.82
N VAL A 146 -12.87 23.71 -8.92
CA VAL A 146 -12.15 23.16 -7.76
C VAL A 146 -11.19 24.22 -7.25
N GLU A 147 -11.62 25.04 -6.28
CA GLU A 147 -10.73 25.98 -5.60
C GLU A 147 -9.71 25.23 -4.73
N ALA A 148 -8.45 25.65 -4.83
CA ALA A 148 -7.39 25.19 -3.94
C ALA A 148 -7.68 25.70 -2.51
N GLY A 149 -7.93 24.79 -1.57
CA GLY A 149 -7.95 25.09 -0.14
C GLY A 149 -9.33 25.30 0.47
N SER A 150 -10.05 24.24 0.73
CA SER A 150 -11.02 24.19 1.82
C SER A 150 -11.07 22.79 2.46
N SER A 151 -10.02 22.45 3.15
CA SER A 151 -10.00 21.38 4.14
C SER A 151 -10.48 21.97 5.47
N ARG A 152 -11.75 21.81 5.80
CA ARG A 152 -12.29 21.67 7.17
C ARG A 152 -13.77 21.37 7.09
N GLY A 153 -14.14 20.17 7.44
CA GLY A 153 -15.53 19.82 7.78
C GLY A 153 -16.05 18.57 7.07
N LEU A 154 -16.22 17.54 7.88
CA LEU A 154 -16.94 16.29 7.63
C LEU A 154 -18.16 16.47 6.71
N ARG A 155 -18.36 15.52 5.85
CA ARG A 155 -19.58 15.01 5.22
C ARG A 155 -19.52 15.00 3.70
N LEU A 156 -19.70 13.78 3.15
CA LEU A 156 -20.39 13.47 1.88
C LEU A 156 -20.88 14.74 1.11
N ARG A 157 -19.95 15.58 0.69
CA ARG A 157 -20.28 16.64 -0.25
C ARG A 157 -20.15 16.05 -1.64
N ARG A 158 -21.29 15.79 -2.29
CA ARG A 158 -21.36 15.69 -3.75
C ARG A 158 -20.36 16.68 -4.32
N ARG A 159 -19.36 16.17 -5.04
CA ARG A 159 -18.37 16.95 -5.77
C ARG A 159 -19.13 18.04 -6.52
N ARG A 160 -19.09 19.28 -6.03
CA ARG A 160 -19.74 20.43 -6.65
C ARG A 160 -18.78 20.99 -7.68
N GLY A 161 -19.22 21.06 -8.92
CA GLY A 161 -18.52 21.66 -10.06
C GLY A 161 -19.28 21.30 -11.33
N GLU A 162 -19.24 22.18 -12.30
CA GLU A 162 -19.79 21.90 -13.62
C GLU A 162 -18.84 20.97 -14.36
N THR A 163 -19.36 19.84 -14.88
CA THR A 163 -18.61 18.90 -15.68
C THR A 163 -18.81 19.20 -17.15
N VAL A 164 -17.72 19.35 -17.86
CA VAL A 164 -17.73 19.68 -19.30
C VAL A 164 -16.80 18.76 -20.09
N LEU A 165 -17.11 18.57 -21.37
CA LEU A 165 -16.25 17.87 -22.33
C LEU A 165 -15.48 18.92 -23.12
N VAL A 166 -14.15 18.86 -23.00
CA VAL A 166 -13.23 19.77 -23.70
C VAL A 166 -12.31 19.02 -24.65
N ASP A 167 -11.78 19.71 -25.62
CA ASP A 167 -10.74 19.13 -26.48
C ASP A 167 -9.37 19.14 -25.77
N PRO A 168 -8.51 18.14 -26.01
CA PRO A 168 -7.17 18.14 -25.43
C PRO A 168 -6.32 19.37 -25.80
N GLU A 169 -6.68 20.06 -26.87
CA GLU A 169 -6.01 21.27 -27.37
C GLU A 169 -6.39 22.53 -26.55
N ASP A 170 -7.55 22.51 -25.89
CA ASP A 170 -8.07 23.60 -25.06
C ASP A 170 -7.66 23.46 -23.58
N VAL A 171 -6.74 22.51 -23.28
CA VAL A 171 -6.31 22.19 -21.93
C VAL A 171 -4.81 22.36 -21.77
N ASP A 172 -4.42 23.30 -20.92
CA ASP A 172 -3.04 23.48 -20.48
C ASP A 172 -2.75 22.65 -19.23
N GLY A 173 -1.49 22.15 -19.11
CA GLY A 173 -1.06 21.33 -17.99
C GLY A 173 -1.16 19.81 -18.22
N LEU A 174 -1.59 19.36 -19.39
CA LEU A 174 -1.53 17.93 -19.76
C LEU A 174 -0.11 17.36 -19.79
N GLN A 175 0.91 18.20 -20.04
CA GLN A 175 2.31 17.78 -20.17
C GLN A 175 3.17 18.20 -18.97
N GLU A 176 2.69 19.09 -18.12
CA GLU A 176 3.50 19.81 -17.13
C GLU A 176 3.21 19.42 -15.66
N ALA A 177 2.39 18.44 -15.40
CA ALA A 177 2.18 18.04 -14.00
C ALA A 177 3.48 17.52 -13.41
N GLY A 178 4.10 18.30 -12.55
CA GLY A 178 5.17 17.83 -11.69
C GLY A 178 4.63 16.71 -10.78
N PRO A 179 5.48 15.74 -10.45
CA PRO A 179 5.12 14.58 -9.62
C PRO A 179 4.39 14.97 -8.31
N ALA A 180 4.79 16.05 -7.68
CA ALA A 180 4.25 16.52 -6.41
C ALA A 180 2.74 16.88 -6.43
N GLN A 181 2.21 17.48 -7.52
CA GLN A 181 0.79 17.89 -7.55
C GLN A 181 -0.17 16.71 -7.59
N ALA A 182 0.25 15.65 -8.25
CA ALA A 182 -0.56 14.47 -8.41
C ALA A 182 -0.54 13.59 -7.14
N ALA A 183 0.61 13.52 -6.43
CA ALA A 183 0.73 12.87 -5.13
C ALA A 183 -0.11 13.56 -4.07
N THR A 184 -0.01 14.91 -3.96
CA THR A 184 -0.81 15.69 -3.00
C THR A 184 -2.32 15.50 -3.20
N ALA A 185 -2.80 15.44 -4.44
CA ALA A 185 -4.23 15.23 -4.70
C ALA A 185 -4.72 13.83 -4.32
N LEU A 186 -3.86 12.80 -4.45
CA LEU A 186 -4.13 11.45 -3.97
C LEU A 186 -4.15 11.41 -2.44
N LEU A 187 -3.16 12.01 -1.79
CA LEU A 187 -3.09 12.07 -0.33
C LEU A 187 -4.28 12.81 0.28
N GLU A 188 -4.72 13.93 -0.34
CA GLU A 188 -5.96 14.61 0.06
C GLU A 188 -7.21 13.71 -0.08
N ALA A 189 -7.23 12.78 -1.05
CA ALA A 189 -8.33 11.84 -1.24
C ALA A 189 -8.28 10.67 -0.25
N TYR A 190 -7.10 10.37 0.29
CA TYR A 190 -6.82 9.25 1.17
C TYR A 190 -6.57 9.65 2.63
N GLU A 191 -6.70 10.95 2.98
CA GLU A 191 -6.43 11.51 4.32
C GLU A 191 -7.18 10.79 5.47
N ASP A 192 -8.33 10.18 5.18
CA ASP A 192 -9.17 9.48 6.16
C ASP A 192 -8.98 7.94 6.12
N LEU A 193 -8.08 7.41 5.28
CA LEU A 193 -7.85 5.97 5.19
C LEU A 193 -6.99 5.47 6.36
N LYS A 194 -7.24 4.22 6.77
CA LYS A 194 -6.34 3.52 7.68
C LYS A 194 -5.08 3.08 6.92
N PRO A 195 -3.96 2.81 7.61
CA PRO A 195 -2.73 2.33 6.99
C PRO A 195 -2.95 1.16 6.03
N GLN A 196 -3.75 0.15 6.41
CA GLN A 196 -4.09 -1.02 5.60
C GLN A 196 -4.79 -0.66 4.29
N ASP A 197 -5.77 0.25 4.36
CA ASP A 197 -6.54 0.70 3.18
C ASP A 197 -5.68 1.61 2.29
N LEU A 198 -4.78 2.39 2.90
CA LEU A 198 -3.82 3.23 2.19
C LEU A 198 -2.75 2.39 1.49
N ALA A 199 -2.24 1.35 2.13
CA ALA A 199 -1.31 0.39 1.53
C ALA A 199 -1.93 -0.29 0.30
N GLU A 200 -3.19 -0.75 0.38
CA GLU A 200 -3.92 -1.30 -0.77
C GLU A 200 -4.03 -0.29 -1.93
N ALA A 201 -4.38 0.96 -1.61
CA ALA A 201 -4.47 2.01 -2.62
C ALA A 201 -3.11 2.31 -3.27
N ILE A 202 -2.01 2.27 -2.50
CA ILE A 202 -0.64 2.47 -2.97
C ILE A 202 -0.15 1.28 -3.78
N HIS A 203 -0.47 0.05 -3.34
CA HIS A 203 -0.17 -1.18 -4.10
C HIS A 203 -0.76 -1.13 -5.52
N ASP A 204 -1.99 -0.65 -5.68
CA ASP A 204 -2.66 -0.53 -6.98
C ASP A 204 -2.04 0.52 -7.91
N LEU A 205 -1.16 1.38 -7.40
CA LEU A 205 -0.46 2.38 -8.20
C LEU A 205 0.63 1.75 -9.07
N THR A 206 1.07 2.49 -10.09
CA THR A 206 2.27 2.13 -10.84
C THR A 206 3.52 2.42 -10.01
N PRO A 207 4.66 1.72 -10.26
CA PRO A 207 5.90 1.94 -9.51
C PRO A 207 6.31 3.41 -9.41
N LYS A 208 6.27 4.14 -10.50
CA LYS A 208 6.58 5.57 -10.52
C LYS A 208 5.64 6.38 -9.62
N ARG A 209 4.35 6.06 -9.67
CA ARG A 209 3.34 6.78 -8.89
C ARG A 209 3.43 6.45 -7.41
N ARG A 210 3.75 5.20 -7.10
CA ARG A 210 4.01 4.71 -5.76
C ARG A 210 5.18 5.46 -5.11
N ALA A 211 6.30 5.59 -5.83
CA ALA A 211 7.44 6.39 -5.37
C ALA A 211 7.07 7.86 -5.14
N GLU A 212 6.32 8.50 -6.06
CA GLU A 212 5.86 9.89 -5.91
C GLU A 212 4.95 10.09 -4.67
N VAL A 213 4.11 9.10 -4.33
CA VAL A 213 3.26 9.13 -3.14
C VAL A 213 4.09 8.90 -1.88
N ALA A 214 5.03 7.94 -1.89
CA ALA A 214 5.95 7.69 -0.79
C ALA A 214 6.82 8.91 -0.46
N ASP A 215 7.30 9.63 -1.49
CA ASP A 215 8.05 10.89 -1.30
C ASP A 215 7.24 12.00 -0.63
N ALA A 216 5.92 11.97 -0.78
CA ALA A 216 5.01 13.01 -0.29
C ALA A 216 4.37 12.69 1.07
N LEU A 217 4.42 11.45 1.54
CA LEU A 217 4.01 11.04 2.88
C LEU A 217 5.03 11.50 3.92
N ASP A 218 4.58 11.76 5.15
CA ASP A 218 5.47 11.86 6.31
C ASP A 218 6.01 10.48 6.70
N ASP A 219 7.09 10.47 7.48
CA ASP A 219 7.82 9.23 7.75
C ASP A 219 7.03 8.27 8.64
N GLU A 220 6.23 8.77 9.61
CA GLU A 220 5.36 7.94 10.46
C GLU A 220 4.28 7.24 9.61
N THR A 221 3.56 7.99 8.78
CA THR A 221 2.53 7.41 7.90
C THR A 221 3.13 6.45 6.88
N LEU A 222 4.34 6.74 6.37
CA LEU A 222 5.00 5.87 5.41
C LEU A 222 5.49 4.58 6.07
N ALA A 223 5.96 4.62 7.31
CA ALA A 223 6.31 3.44 8.09
C ALA A 223 5.10 2.52 8.25
N ASP A 224 3.97 3.04 8.76
CA ASP A 224 2.72 2.30 8.92
C ASP A 224 2.23 1.67 7.60
N VAL A 225 2.42 2.37 6.47
CA VAL A 225 2.05 1.86 5.14
C VAL A 225 3.00 0.75 4.68
N LEU A 226 4.30 0.90 4.92
CA LEU A 226 5.30 -0.11 4.55
C LEU A 226 5.07 -1.43 5.30
N GLU A 227 4.65 -1.40 6.57
CA GLU A 227 4.32 -2.59 7.36
C GLU A 227 3.17 -3.40 6.73
N GLU A 228 2.28 -2.75 5.97
CA GLU A 228 1.10 -3.37 5.39
C GLU A 228 1.21 -3.68 3.88
N LEU A 229 2.30 -3.26 3.23
CA LEU A 229 2.53 -3.50 1.80
C LEU A 229 3.13 -4.89 1.55
N PRO A 230 2.91 -5.49 0.36
CA PRO A 230 3.65 -6.67 -0.09
C PRO A 230 5.16 -6.41 -0.17
N ASP A 231 5.98 -7.44 0.06
CA ASP A 231 7.44 -7.38 0.15
C ASP A 231 8.11 -6.72 -1.07
N ASP A 232 7.69 -7.10 -2.29
CA ASP A 232 8.18 -6.51 -3.54
C ASP A 232 7.98 -4.98 -3.58
N ASP A 233 6.86 -4.49 -3.05
CA ASP A 233 6.50 -3.08 -3.05
C ASP A 233 7.21 -2.30 -1.93
N ARG A 234 7.33 -2.90 -0.74
CA ARG A 234 8.13 -2.36 0.39
C ARG A 234 9.56 -2.12 -0.05
N LEU A 235 10.17 -3.14 -0.63
CA LEU A 235 11.56 -3.09 -1.11
C LEU A 235 11.75 -2.06 -2.24
N GLU A 236 10.78 -1.98 -3.17
CA GLU A 236 10.82 -0.99 -4.25
C GLU A 236 10.80 0.45 -3.71
N ILE A 237 9.90 0.74 -2.77
CA ILE A 237 9.80 2.07 -2.14
C ILE A 237 11.08 2.37 -1.36
N LEU A 238 11.51 1.50 -0.46
CA LEU A 238 12.66 1.75 0.40
C LEU A 238 13.94 2.01 -0.41
N THR A 239 14.16 1.25 -1.48
CA THR A 239 15.32 1.42 -2.37
C THR A 239 15.26 2.69 -3.24
N HIS A 240 14.09 3.28 -3.40
CA HIS A 240 13.89 4.53 -4.12
C HIS A 240 14.20 5.76 -3.26
N LEU A 241 13.99 5.67 -1.95
CA LEU A 241 14.20 6.76 -1.02
C LEU A 241 15.70 7.13 -0.85
N PRO A 242 16.02 8.37 -0.49
CA PRO A 242 17.35 8.72 0.01
C PRO A 242 17.72 7.85 1.22
N THR A 243 18.98 7.41 1.32
CA THR A 243 19.42 6.44 2.34
C THR A 243 19.22 6.95 3.77
N ASP A 244 19.40 8.26 4.01
CA ASP A 244 19.12 8.91 5.29
C ASP A 244 17.63 8.80 5.67
N ARG A 245 16.74 9.13 4.75
CA ARG A 245 15.30 9.02 4.97
C ARG A 245 14.83 7.57 5.14
N ALA A 246 15.43 6.64 4.40
CA ALA A 246 15.13 5.22 4.56
C ALA A 246 15.50 4.71 5.98
N ALA A 247 16.60 5.21 6.54
CA ALA A 247 16.99 4.90 7.92
C ALA A 247 16.00 5.51 8.93
N ASP A 248 15.61 6.78 8.76
CA ASP A 248 14.62 7.47 9.62
C ASP A 248 13.28 6.73 9.65
N ILE A 249 12.83 6.19 8.50
CA ILE A 249 11.59 5.41 8.40
C ILE A 249 11.72 4.07 9.13
N LEU A 250 12.83 3.35 8.95
CA LEU A 250 13.07 2.09 9.64
C LEU A 250 13.14 2.25 11.16
N GLU A 251 13.56 3.43 11.68
CA GLU A 251 13.54 3.74 13.11
C GLU A 251 12.12 3.88 13.68
N VAL A 252 11.16 4.30 12.84
CA VAL A 252 9.76 4.51 13.26
C VAL A 252 8.91 3.25 13.09
N MET A 253 9.34 2.30 12.23
CA MET A 253 8.67 1.01 12.03
C MET A 253 8.74 0.15 13.28
N GLN A 254 7.81 -0.83 13.39
CA GLN A 254 7.98 -1.88 14.40
C GLN A 254 9.31 -2.63 14.15
N PRO A 255 10.07 -2.95 15.21
CA PRO A 255 11.42 -3.52 15.07
C PRO A 255 11.48 -4.85 14.31
N ASP A 256 10.46 -5.68 14.42
CA ASP A 256 10.28 -6.93 13.66
C ASP A 256 10.05 -6.65 12.18
N ASP A 257 9.09 -5.78 11.82
CA ASP A 257 8.83 -5.39 10.43
C ASP A 257 10.05 -4.72 9.77
N ALA A 258 10.75 -3.85 10.51
CA ALA A 258 12.00 -3.27 10.05
C ALA A 258 13.10 -4.33 9.83
N THR A 259 13.13 -5.36 10.66
CA THR A 259 14.08 -6.48 10.56
C THR A 259 13.79 -7.32 9.32
N ASP A 260 12.54 -7.64 9.07
CA ASP A 260 12.11 -8.42 7.89
C ASP A 260 12.46 -7.67 6.61
N LEU A 261 12.11 -6.38 6.54
CA LEU A 261 12.43 -5.55 5.37
C LEU A 261 13.95 -5.42 5.14
N LEU A 262 14.74 -5.32 6.20
CA LEU A 262 16.21 -5.30 6.10
C LEU A 262 16.77 -6.65 5.67
N SER A 263 16.17 -7.78 6.06
CA SER A 263 16.64 -9.13 5.70
C SER A 263 16.59 -9.36 4.20
N ASP A 264 15.71 -8.72 3.48
CA ASP A 264 15.58 -8.76 2.02
C ASP A 264 16.64 -7.93 1.28
N LEU A 265 17.39 -7.09 2.00
CA LEU A 265 18.41 -6.23 1.41
C LEU A 265 19.80 -6.89 1.37
N PRO A 266 20.68 -6.49 0.44
CA PRO A 266 22.07 -6.91 0.47
C PRO A 266 22.76 -6.47 1.77
N ALA A 267 23.58 -7.34 2.38
CA ALA A 267 24.25 -7.10 3.66
C ALA A 267 25.01 -5.75 3.76
N ALA A 268 25.54 -5.25 2.64
CA ALA A 268 26.21 -3.95 2.60
C ALA A 268 25.21 -2.77 2.80
N THR A 269 24.01 -2.88 2.23
CA THR A 269 22.94 -1.89 2.36
C THR A 269 22.33 -1.95 3.76
N GLN A 270 22.12 -3.17 4.30
CA GLN A 270 21.67 -3.36 5.69
C GLN A 270 22.59 -2.62 6.66
N GLU A 271 23.91 -2.86 6.58
CA GLU A 271 24.87 -2.25 7.50
C GLU A 271 24.95 -0.72 7.28
N GLU A 272 24.80 -0.22 6.04
CA GLU A 272 24.76 1.22 5.76
C GLU A 272 23.56 1.90 6.44
N LEU A 273 22.36 1.29 6.33
CA LEU A 273 21.15 1.79 6.97
C LEU A 273 21.27 1.74 8.50
N LEU A 274 21.70 0.60 9.05
CA LEU A 274 21.91 0.43 10.50
C LEU A 274 22.97 1.36 11.11
N GLN A 275 23.89 1.90 10.30
CA GLN A 275 24.86 2.90 10.76
C GLN A 275 24.30 4.33 10.78
N LEU A 276 23.26 4.59 9.99
CA LEU A 276 22.58 5.88 9.95
C LEU A 276 21.52 6.02 11.03
N MET A 277 20.97 4.90 11.50
CA MET A 277 19.96 4.84 12.55
C MET A 277 20.51 5.25 13.94
N GLU A 278 19.61 5.62 14.84
CA GLU A 278 19.95 5.82 16.25
C GLU A 278 20.53 4.52 16.86
N PRO A 279 21.58 4.62 17.70
CA PRO A 279 22.31 3.43 18.17
C PRO A 279 21.46 2.43 18.94
N ASP A 280 20.45 2.89 19.68
CA ASP A 280 19.59 2.04 20.50
C ASP A 280 18.62 1.24 19.62
N GLU A 281 17.97 1.88 18.63
CA GLU A 281 17.10 1.25 17.65
C GLU A 281 17.88 0.26 16.76
N ALA A 282 19.01 0.70 16.23
CA ALA A 282 19.90 -0.18 15.46
C ALA A 282 20.37 -1.42 16.26
N ALA A 283 20.53 -1.32 17.59
CA ALA A 283 20.93 -2.44 18.43
C ALA A 283 19.80 -3.47 18.57
N ASP A 284 18.54 -3.03 18.63
CA ASP A 284 17.39 -3.91 18.70
C ASP A 284 17.19 -4.69 17.41
N ILE A 285 17.23 -4.00 16.26
CA ILE A 285 17.16 -4.64 14.95
C ILE A 285 18.33 -5.62 14.74
N ARG A 286 19.59 -5.23 15.08
CA ARG A 286 20.73 -6.16 15.01
C ARG A 286 20.54 -7.40 15.87
N ARG A 287 19.88 -7.27 17.00
CA ARG A 287 19.56 -8.41 17.87
C ARG A 287 18.55 -9.33 17.19
N LEU A 288 17.48 -8.76 16.60
CA LEU A 288 16.46 -9.54 15.88
C LEU A 288 17.06 -10.27 14.68
N LEU A 289 17.89 -9.63 13.87
CA LEU A 289 18.61 -10.23 12.74
C LEU A 289 19.50 -11.44 13.12
N THR A 290 19.73 -11.73 14.42
CA THR A 290 20.46 -12.93 14.84
C THR A 290 19.61 -14.17 14.95
N TYR A 291 18.28 -14.03 14.96
CA TYR A 291 17.35 -15.15 15.05
C TYR A 291 16.94 -15.64 13.66
N ASP A 292 16.49 -16.87 13.62
CA ASP A 292 15.91 -17.46 12.41
C ASP A 292 14.47 -16.97 12.25
N GLU A 293 14.07 -16.60 11.06
CA GLU A 293 12.75 -16.03 10.74
C GLU A 293 11.58 -16.93 11.17
N ASP A 294 11.74 -18.25 11.11
CA ASP A 294 10.77 -19.27 11.51
C ASP A 294 10.75 -19.56 13.02
N THR A 295 11.26 -18.66 13.86
CA THR A 295 11.32 -18.83 15.33
C THR A 295 10.62 -17.70 16.07
N ALA A 296 10.31 -17.94 17.35
CA ALA A 296 9.75 -16.89 18.23
C ALA A 296 10.64 -15.64 18.29
N GLY A 297 11.96 -15.81 18.16
CA GLY A 297 12.92 -14.71 18.15
C GLY A 297 12.89 -13.89 16.87
N GLY A 298 12.62 -14.53 15.72
CA GLY A 298 12.44 -13.84 14.44
C GLY A 298 11.10 -13.12 14.32
N LEU A 299 10.05 -13.66 14.94
CA LEU A 299 8.69 -13.14 14.90
C LEU A 299 8.36 -12.14 16.02
N MET A 300 9.29 -11.85 16.95
CA MET A 300 8.98 -11.04 18.12
C MET A 300 9.26 -9.56 17.91
N THR A 301 8.34 -8.72 18.37
CA THR A 301 8.66 -7.32 18.61
C THR A 301 9.48 -7.13 19.89
N THR A 302 10.39 -6.16 19.89
CA THR A 302 11.18 -5.78 21.07
C THR A 302 10.50 -4.70 21.91
N GLU A 303 9.35 -4.19 21.48
CA GLU A 303 8.63 -3.07 22.09
C GLU A 303 7.28 -3.43 22.71
N PRO A 304 7.14 -4.54 23.47
CA PRO A 304 5.90 -4.83 24.18
C PRO A 304 5.67 -3.80 25.30
N ILE A 305 4.42 -3.69 25.77
CA ILE A 305 4.12 -2.83 26.93
C ILE A 305 4.67 -3.48 28.20
N ILE A 306 5.65 -2.83 28.82
CA ILE A 306 6.36 -3.31 29.99
C ILE A 306 6.17 -2.36 31.18
N LEU A 307 5.87 -2.94 32.37
CA LEU A 307 5.73 -2.19 33.60
C LEU A 307 6.41 -2.89 34.79
N GLY A 308 6.76 -2.10 35.78
CA GLY A 308 7.16 -2.64 37.09
C GLY A 308 5.94 -3.14 37.93
N PRO A 309 6.14 -4.07 38.87
CA PRO A 309 5.05 -4.65 39.66
C PRO A 309 4.30 -3.63 40.53
N GLU A 310 4.94 -2.50 40.85
CA GLU A 310 4.37 -1.42 41.68
C GLU A 310 3.56 -0.40 40.86
N ALA A 311 3.66 -0.44 39.52
CA ALA A 311 2.89 0.44 38.66
C ALA A 311 1.39 0.22 38.85
N SER A 312 0.62 1.29 38.82
CA SER A 312 -0.83 1.21 38.99
C SER A 312 -1.54 0.73 37.71
N ILE A 313 -2.71 0.14 37.88
CA ILE A 313 -3.59 -0.21 36.77
C ILE A 313 -3.94 1.05 35.93
N ALA A 314 -4.04 2.22 36.55
CA ALA A 314 -4.27 3.47 35.85
C ALA A 314 -3.11 3.82 34.90
N GLU A 315 -1.87 3.61 35.30
CA GLU A 315 -0.69 3.77 34.45
C GLU A 315 -0.68 2.76 33.31
N ALA A 316 -0.97 1.49 33.58
CA ALA A 316 -1.10 0.46 32.55
C ALA A 316 -2.16 0.84 31.50
N LEU A 317 -3.35 1.27 31.94
CA LEU A 317 -4.42 1.70 31.03
C LEU A 317 -4.07 2.98 30.26
N ALA A 318 -3.21 3.84 30.79
CA ALA A 318 -2.77 5.03 30.08
C ALA A 318 -1.82 4.65 28.91
N LEU A 319 -0.95 3.66 29.09
CA LEU A 319 -0.08 3.14 28.03
C LEU A 319 -0.89 2.42 26.95
N VAL A 320 -1.79 1.52 27.32
CA VAL A 320 -2.64 0.75 26.42
C VAL A 320 -3.56 1.65 25.56
N ARG A 321 -3.85 2.89 25.99
CA ARG A 321 -4.71 3.85 25.27
C ARG A 321 -3.99 4.73 24.28
N ARG A 322 -2.70 4.63 24.18
CA ARG A 322 -1.95 5.39 23.18
C ARG A 322 -2.38 4.95 21.78
N GLU A 323 -2.57 5.91 20.89
CA GLU A 323 -3.02 5.65 19.50
C GLU A 323 -1.94 4.95 18.68
N GLU A 324 -0.67 5.17 19.04
CA GLU A 324 0.50 4.61 18.36
C GLU A 324 0.72 3.11 18.68
N VAL A 325 0.10 2.58 19.75
CA VAL A 325 0.30 1.18 20.18
C VAL A 325 -0.62 0.26 19.36
N HIS A 326 -0.01 -0.67 18.64
CA HIS A 326 -0.76 -1.66 17.87
C HIS A 326 -1.74 -2.46 18.73
N PRO A 327 -2.97 -2.78 18.26
CA PRO A 327 -4.01 -3.44 19.06
C PRO A 327 -3.59 -4.78 19.68
N ALA A 328 -2.74 -5.56 18.99
CA ALA A 328 -2.27 -6.83 19.52
C ALA A 328 -1.32 -6.62 20.72
N ILE A 329 -0.37 -5.70 20.60
CA ILE A 329 0.54 -5.30 21.68
C ILE A 329 -0.26 -4.72 22.87
N ALA A 330 -1.27 -3.85 22.59
CA ALA A 330 -2.13 -3.27 23.61
C ALA A 330 -2.97 -4.28 24.38
N SER A 331 -3.11 -5.51 23.90
CA SER A 331 -3.91 -6.56 24.52
C SER A 331 -3.31 -7.11 25.83
N LEU A 332 -1.98 -7.03 25.98
CA LEU A 332 -1.24 -7.66 27.05
C LEU A 332 -0.14 -6.72 27.60
N VAL A 333 -0.08 -6.58 28.92
CA VAL A 333 0.97 -5.83 29.62
C VAL A 333 1.88 -6.81 30.33
N PHE A 334 3.19 -6.71 30.11
CA PHE A 334 4.19 -7.55 30.76
C PHE A 334 4.73 -6.85 32.00
N VAL A 335 4.88 -7.63 33.08
CA VAL A 335 5.38 -7.11 34.36
C VAL A 335 6.73 -7.72 34.65
N THR A 336 7.75 -6.87 34.77
CA THR A 336 9.14 -7.30 34.91
C THR A 336 9.81 -6.64 36.11
N ARG A 337 10.96 -7.19 36.53
CA ARG A 337 11.93 -6.46 37.34
C ARG A 337 12.69 -5.47 36.48
N PRO A 338 13.25 -4.39 37.07
CA PRO A 338 14.12 -3.48 36.30
C PRO A 338 15.37 -4.20 35.74
N PRO A 339 15.89 -3.77 34.59
CA PRO A 339 15.38 -2.71 33.72
C PRO A 339 14.07 -3.07 33.05
N HIS A 340 13.31 -2.09 32.55
CA HIS A 340 12.02 -2.27 31.88
C HIS A 340 12.12 -2.12 30.34
N GLU A 341 13.34 -1.95 29.82
CA GLU A 341 13.68 -2.00 28.41
C GLU A 341 14.20 -3.40 28.06
N THR A 342 13.91 -3.89 26.86
CA THR A 342 14.32 -5.23 26.41
C THR A 342 15.82 -5.28 26.04
N PRO A 343 16.59 -6.27 26.53
CA PRO A 343 16.23 -7.33 27.48
C PRO A 343 15.96 -6.80 28.88
N THR A 344 14.81 -7.09 29.43
CA THR A 344 14.38 -6.59 30.74
C THR A 344 15.10 -7.28 31.91
N GLY A 345 14.75 -6.89 33.13
CA GLY A 345 14.96 -7.78 34.28
C GLY A 345 14.03 -9.00 34.18
N ARG A 346 13.99 -9.81 35.25
CA ARG A 346 13.21 -11.05 35.21
C ARG A 346 11.70 -10.78 35.00
N LEU A 347 11.10 -11.50 34.08
CA LEU A 347 9.65 -11.52 33.87
C LEU A 347 8.95 -12.08 35.14
N LEU A 348 7.92 -11.38 35.58
CA LEU A 348 7.09 -11.77 36.73
C LEU A 348 5.75 -12.37 36.31
N GLY A 349 5.26 -12.00 35.12
CA GLY A 349 4.01 -12.43 34.51
C GLY A 349 3.45 -11.36 33.61
N SER A 350 2.23 -11.57 33.14
CA SER A 350 1.51 -10.65 32.23
C SER A 350 0.12 -10.33 32.81
N VAL A 351 -0.50 -9.29 32.29
CA VAL A 351 -1.88 -8.89 32.60
C VAL A 351 -2.63 -8.56 31.35
N HIS A 352 -3.66 -9.32 31.06
CA HIS A 352 -4.53 -9.04 29.90
C HIS A 352 -5.39 -7.78 30.14
N ILE A 353 -5.60 -7.00 29.08
CA ILE A 353 -6.38 -5.74 29.12
C ILE A 353 -7.76 -5.91 29.78
N GLN A 354 -8.46 -7.03 29.55
CA GLN A 354 -9.76 -7.27 30.16
C GLN A 354 -9.68 -7.36 31.70
N ARG A 355 -8.56 -7.81 32.26
CA ARG A 355 -8.33 -7.85 33.68
C ARG A 355 -8.07 -6.44 34.23
N LEU A 356 -7.24 -5.64 33.52
CA LEU A 356 -7.02 -4.24 33.86
C LEU A 356 -8.34 -3.45 33.92
N LEU A 357 -9.29 -3.71 33.02
CA LEU A 357 -10.59 -3.03 32.96
C LEU A 357 -11.55 -3.44 34.09
N ARG A 358 -11.32 -4.56 34.76
CA ARG A 358 -12.20 -5.09 35.84
C ARG A 358 -11.74 -4.73 37.23
N GLU A 359 -10.47 -4.42 37.41
CA GLU A 359 -9.86 -4.16 38.69
C GLU A 359 -9.77 -2.66 39.02
N PRO A 360 -9.70 -2.27 40.31
CA PRO A 360 -9.62 -0.86 40.68
C PRO A 360 -8.34 -0.17 40.16
N PRO A 361 -8.44 1.03 39.58
CA PRO A 361 -7.31 1.72 38.92
C PRO A 361 -6.08 2.00 39.84
N HIS A 362 -6.28 2.06 41.15
CA HIS A 362 -5.22 2.36 42.13
C HIS A 362 -4.44 1.13 42.60
N GLN A 363 -4.87 -0.07 42.20
CA GLN A 363 -4.14 -1.30 42.57
C GLN A 363 -2.86 -1.44 41.75
N PRO A 364 -1.79 -2.01 42.32
CA PRO A 364 -0.58 -2.32 41.58
C PRO A 364 -0.81 -3.50 40.62
N VAL A 365 -0.28 -3.41 39.40
CA VAL A 365 -0.40 -4.46 38.38
C VAL A 365 0.20 -5.79 38.84
N GLY A 366 1.23 -5.75 39.68
CA GLY A 366 1.84 -6.96 40.29
C GLY A 366 0.91 -7.78 41.14
N SER A 367 -0.22 -7.21 41.64
CA SER A 367 -1.21 -7.94 42.46
C SER A 367 -2.22 -8.74 41.63
N ILE A 368 -2.25 -8.55 40.31
CA ILE A 368 -3.23 -9.14 39.42
C ILE A 368 -2.60 -9.90 38.23
N LEU A 369 -1.37 -10.38 38.41
CA LEU A 369 -0.67 -11.15 37.38
C LEU A 369 -1.47 -12.40 36.99
N ASP A 370 -1.40 -12.73 35.69
CA ASP A 370 -1.87 -13.99 35.15
C ASP A 370 -0.71 -15.00 35.20
N PRO A 371 -0.84 -16.07 36.01
CA PRO A 371 0.25 -17.03 36.17
C PRO A 371 0.28 -18.11 35.09
N ASP A 372 -0.74 -18.16 34.22
CA ASP A 372 -0.96 -19.30 33.33
C ASP A 372 -0.33 -19.09 31.92
N VAL A 373 0.43 -18.01 31.71
CA VAL A 373 1.12 -17.74 30.46
C VAL A 373 2.58 -18.15 30.60
N ASP A 374 2.92 -19.30 30.04
CA ASP A 374 4.32 -19.74 29.94
C ASP A 374 5.06 -18.97 28.84
N PRO A 375 6.24 -18.41 29.11
CA PRO A 375 7.03 -17.72 28.12
C PRO A 375 7.64 -18.70 27.09
N LEU A 376 7.81 -18.24 25.86
CA LEU A 376 8.52 -18.97 24.81
C LEU A 376 10.04 -18.74 24.90
N SER A 377 10.83 -19.73 24.42
CA SER A 377 12.24 -19.50 24.11
C SER A 377 12.36 -18.77 22.77
N PRO A 378 13.35 -17.91 22.57
CA PRO A 378 13.60 -17.29 21.26
C PRO A 378 13.78 -18.32 20.11
N GLU A 379 14.32 -19.51 20.42
CA GLU A 379 14.50 -20.60 19.47
C GLU A 379 13.24 -21.48 19.27
N ALA A 380 12.14 -21.16 19.92
CA ALA A 380 10.89 -21.92 19.75
C ALA A 380 10.41 -21.81 18.29
N PRO A 381 10.18 -22.94 17.60
CA PRO A 381 9.79 -22.91 16.19
C PRO A 381 8.33 -22.40 16.04
N LEU A 382 8.01 -21.81 14.89
CA LEU A 382 6.70 -21.26 14.51
C LEU A 382 5.52 -22.18 14.89
N GLY A 383 5.66 -23.51 14.70
CA GLY A 383 4.61 -24.47 15.06
C GLY A 383 4.36 -24.59 16.57
N GLU A 384 5.33 -24.28 17.45
CA GLU A 384 5.17 -24.21 18.90
C GLU A 384 4.49 -22.91 19.28
N VAL A 385 4.90 -21.78 18.70
CA VAL A 385 4.31 -20.45 18.87
C VAL A 385 2.82 -20.49 18.52
N THR A 386 2.49 -20.94 17.31
CA THR A 386 1.12 -21.06 16.80
C THR A 386 0.25 -21.92 17.70
N ARG A 387 0.79 -23.06 18.18
CA ARG A 387 0.08 -23.96 19.08
C ARG A 387 -0.20 -23.31 20.44
N ALA A 388 0.76 -22.55 20.98
CA ALA A 388 0.60 -21.86 22.25
C ALA A 388 -0.48 -20.79 22.17
N LEU A 389 -0.43 -19.91 21.15
CA LEU A 389 -1.46 -18.89 20.88
C LEU A 389 -2.85 -19.54 20.77
N ALA A 390 -2.98 -20.57 19.93
CA ALA A 390 -4.26 -21.25 19.69
C ALA A 390 -4.79 -21.99 20.91
N THR A 391 -3.94 -22.66 21.69
CA THR A 391 -4.35 -23.44 22.86
C THR A 391 -4.92 -22.58 23.97
N TYR A 392 -4.31 -21.44 24.20
CA TYR A 392 -4.68 -20.54 25.31
C TYR A 392 -5.54 -19.36 24.85
N ASN A 393 -5.89 -19.27 23.56
CA ASN A 393 -6.61 -18.14 22.93
C ASN A 393 -5.96 -16.79 23.26
N LEU A 394 -4.64 -16.73 23.13
CA LEU A 394 -3.85 -15.53 23.39
C LEU A 394 -3.64 -14.74 22.10
N VAL A 395 -3.47 -13.44 22.25
CA VAL A 395 -3.17 -12.50 21.16
C VAL A 395 -1.68 -12.18 21.13
N ALA A 396 -0.99 -12.32 22.25
CA ALA A 396 0.45 -12.14 22.36
C ALA A 396 1.05 -13.11 23.38
N LEU A 397 2.32 -13.45 23.21
CA LEU A 397 3.11 -14.34 24.07
C LEU A 397 4.45 -13.70 24.42
N PRO A 398 4.89 -13.76 25.68
CA PRO A 398 6.22 -13.30 26.07
C PRO A 398 7.30 -14.25 25.57
N VAL A 399 8.41 -13.69 25.09
CA VAL A 399 9.63 -14.42 24.76
C VAL A 399 10.69 -14.09 25.81
N THR A 400 11.29 -15.12 26.41
CA THR A 400 12.30 -14.94 27.44
C THR A 400 13.58 -15.71 27.11
N ASP A 401 14.69 -15.12 27.52
CA ASP A 401 15.98 -15.83 27.51
C ASP A 401 16.07 -16.91 28.60
N PRO A 402 17.15 -17.74 28.62
CA PRO A 402 17.34 -18.77 29.62
C PRO A 402 17.40 -18.26 31.07
N GLU A 403 17.72 -16.98 31.28
CA GLU A 403 17.74 -16.32 32.61
C GLU A 403 16.35 -15.85 33.04
N GLY A 404 15.34 -15.96 32.17
CA GLY A 404 13.96 -15.54 32.38
C GLY A 404 13.75 -14.05 32.25
N ARG A 405 14.60 -13.34 31.48
CA ARG A 405 14.43 -11.95 31.13
C ARG A 405 13.57 -11.85 29.88
N LEU A 406 12.64 -10.91 29.84
CA LEU A 406 11.83 -10.66 28.66
C LEU A 406 12.71 -10.03 27.58
N VAL A 407 12.78 -10.67 26.42
CA VAL A 407 13.53 -10.20 25.25
C VAL A 407 12.62 -9.63 24.16
N GLY A 408 11.34 -9.98 24.18
CA GLY A 408 10.32 -9.51 23.27
C GLY A 408 8.97 -10.17 23.51
N ALA A 409 8.04 -9.95 22.60
CA ALA A 409 6.74 -10.61 22.56
C ALA A 409 6.36 -10.94 21.11
N VAL A 410 5.80 -12.12 20.88
CA VAL A 410 5.22 -12.51 19.59
C VAL A 410 3.74 -12.25 19.62
N THR A 411 3.22 -11.63 18.59
CA THR A 411 1.78 -11.37 18.46
C THR A 411 1.12 -12.35 17.48
N VAL A 412 -0.21 -12.39 17.46
CA VAL A 412 -0.95 -13.33 16.61
C VAL A 412 -0.97 -12.88 15.15
N ASP A 413 -0.91 -11.59 14.88
CA ASP A 413 -0.86 -10.99 13.56
C ASP A 413 0.46 -11.33 12.86
N ASP A 414 1.62 -11.16 13.51
CA ASP A 414 2.93 -11.53 12.94
C ASP A 414 2.99 -13.02 12.58
N VAL A 415 2.44 -13.86 13.48
CA VAL A 415 2.34 -15.30 13.21
C VAL A 415 1.39 -15.60 12.04
N LEU A 416 0.29 -14.86 11.89
CA LEU A 416 -0.63 -15.05 10.77
C LEU A 416 0.00 -14.60 9.45
N ASP A 417 0.69 -13.49 9.44
CA ASP A 417 1.41 -12.99 8.27
C ASP A 417 2.43 -14.01 7.76
N HIS A 418 3.15 -14.62 8.67
CA HIS A 418 4.17 -15.62 8.36
C HIS A 418 3.60 -17.01 7.94
N ILE A 419 2.37 -17.36 8.34
CA ILE A 419 1.71 -18.61 7.95
C ILE A 419 0.94 -18.47 6.64
N LEU A 420 0.44 -17.28 6.33
CA LEU A 420 -0.29 -17.03 5.11
C LEU A 420 0.66 -17.15 3.89
N PRO A 421 0.12 -17.47 2.70
CA PRO A 421 0.95 -17.46 1.50
C PRO A 421 1.61 -16.10 1.27
N ASP A 422 2.85 -16.06 0.75
CA ASP A 422 3.62 -14.82 0.51
C ASP A 422 2.85 -13.78 -0.32
N ASP A 423 1.87 -14.22 -1.12
CA ASP A 423 1.01 -13.38 -1.96
C ASP A 423 -0.35 -13.02 -1.32
N TRP A 424 -0.59 -13.31 -0.04
CA TRP A 424 -1.89 -13.07 0.60
C TRP A 424 -2.30 -11.59 0.62
N ARG A 425 -1.33 -10.68 0.73
CA ARG A 425 -1.57 -9.24 0.63
C ARG A 425 -1.86 -8.79 -0.81
N GLU A 426 -1.41 -9.56 -1.81
CA GLU A 426 -1.66 -9.29 -3.23
C GLU A 426 -3.04 -9.77 -3.69
N ASP A 427 -3.65 -10.79 -3.10
CA ASP A 427 -4.83 -11.50 -3.60
C ASP A 427 -6.02 -11.50 -2.63
N ARG A 428 -6.43 -10.30 -2.17
CA ARG A 428 -7.59 -10.12 -1.25
C ARG A 428 -8.92 -10.64 -1.82
N ASP A 429 -9.06 -10.73 -3.14
CA ASP A 429 -10.30 -11.19 -3.81
C ASP A 429 -10.40 -12.72 -3.96
N ASN A 430 -9.32 -13.48 -3.72
CA ASN A 430 -9.25 -14.93 -3.92
C ASN A 430 -8.94 -15.74 -2.65
N VAL A 431 -9.49 -15.38 -1.51
CA VAL A 431 -9.40 -16.19 -0.28
C VAL A 431 -10.22 -17.47 -0.42
N THR A 432 -9.94 -18.31 -1.42
CA THR A 432 -10.69 -19.56 -1.65
C THR A 432 -9.81 -20.81 -1.73
N GLU A 433 -8.51 -20.74 -1.53
CA GLU A 433 -7.69 -21.94 -1.37
C GLU A 433 -6.83 -21.83 -0.10
N VAL A 434 -7.46 -22.08 1.06
CA VAL A 434 -6.70 -22.57 2.22
C VAL A 434 -6.15 -23.93 1.78
N ALA A 435 -4.84 -23.99 1.59
CA ALA A 435 -4.14 -25.19 1.18
C ALA A 435 -4.60 -26.38 2.05
N ASP A 436 -4.96 -27.48 1.39
CA ASP A 436 -5.09 -28.79 2.02
C ASP A 436 -3.74 -29.13 2.70
N VAL A 437 -3.69 -29.03 4.03
CA VAL A 437 -2.61 -29.53 4.86
C VAL A 437 -2.90 -30.95 5.27
#